data_5ce09c999ade5c93c86f4b362b02c66d
#
_entry.id   5ce09c999ade5c93c86f4b362b02c66d
#
_cell.length_a   1.000
_cell.length_b   1.000
_cell.length_c   1.000
_cell.angle_alpha   90.00
_cell.angle_beta   90.00
_cell.angle_gamma   90.00
#
_symmetry.space_group_name_H-M   'P 1'
#
loop_
_entity.id
_entity.type
_entity.pdbx_description
1 polymer ?
#
loop_
_entity_poly.entity_id
_entity_poly.type
_entity_poly.pdbx_seq_one_letter_code
_entity_poly.pdbx_strand_id
1 'polypeptide(L)'
;LNKGKCTEILACYEPAFRFMAEWWKQLYGESEGKNGIGIFPASLEYTADLHSMGQYVQDGPRKLYETVVSFEKSLTSFAVPFGMGDPDGLNYLAGRDLHDICRTARDAVKAAHISGGVPNIGVSVDKRDEAGYAELVCFFELACAISGYMSGVNPFDQPGVEAYKKNMFKMLGKPGA
;
A
#
# COMPACT_ATOMS: atom_id res chain seq x y z
N LEU A 1 6.18 -11.03 -11.55
CA LEU A 1 6.59 -10.92 -12.97
C LEU A 1 6.15 -12.14 -13.78
N ASN A 2 6.56 -13.36 -13.40
CA ASN A 2 6.25 -14.58 -14.18
C ASN A 2 4.75 -14.89 -14.33
N LYS A 3 3.88 -14.31 -13.51
CA LYS A 3 2.42 -14.42 -13.60
C LYS A 3 1.77 -13.26 -14.37
N GLY A 4 2.56 -12.43 -15.07
CA GLY A 4 2.09 -11.30 -15.86
C GLY A 4 1.57 -10.12 -15.02
N LYS A 5 1.89 -10.07 -13.73
CA LYS A 5 1.61 -8.92 -12.86
C LYS A 5 2.72 -7.89 -13.01
N CYS A 6 2.36 -6.62 -13.16
CA CYS A 6 3.30 -5.52 -13.33
C CYS A 6 3.09 -4.36 -12.32
N THR A 7 2.07 -4.46 -11.48
CA THR A 7 1.79 -3.45 -10.45
C THR A 7 1.47 -4.14 -9.13
N GLU A 8 2.13 -3.72 -8.07
CA GLU A 8 1.78 -4.03 -6.70
C GLU A 8 1.11 -2.82 -6.05
N ILE A 9 -0.04 -3.04 -5.43
CA ILE A 9 -0.77 -2.00 -4.71
C ILE A 9 -0.64 -2.28 -3.22
N LEU A 10 0.06 -1.39 -2.51
CA LEU A 10 0.03 -1.37 -1.06
C LEU A 10 -1.24 -0.65 -0.61
N ALA A 11 -2.16 -1.36 0.03
CA ALA A 11 -3.42 -0.84 0.51
C ALA A 11 -3.53 -0.90 2.03
N CYS A 12 -4.10 0.13 2.63
CA CYS A 12 -4.36 0.17 4.07
C CYS A 12 -5.67 0.90 4.35
N TYR A 13 -6.37 0.49 5.42
CA TYR A 13 -7.63 1.08 5.89
C TYR A 13 -7.42 2.08 7.03
N GLU A 14 -6.16 2.44 7.30
CA GLU A 14 -5.76 3.43 8.31
C GLU A 14 -5.22 4.68 7.62
N PRO A 15 -5.92 5.83 7.65
CA PRO A 15 -5.48 7.06 6.99
C PRO A 15 -4.08 7.53 7.44
N ALA A 16 -3.73 7.29 8.69
CA ALA A 16 -2.42 7.63 9.23
C ALA A 16 -1.27 6.83 8.60
N PHE A 17 -1.56 5.73 7.90
CA PHE A 17 -0.57 4.92 7.19
C PHE A 17 -0.07 5.56 5.88
N ARG A 18 -0.71 6.61 5.40
CA ARG A 18 -0.45 7.28 4.13
C ARG A 18 1.03 7.53 3.86
N PHE A 19 1.75 8.12 4.81
CA PHE A 19 3.17 8.44 4.63
C PHE A 19 4.07 7.21 4.66
N MET A 20 3.69 6.17 5.37
CA MET A 20 4.37 4.87 5.31
C MET A 20 4.23 4.24 3.92
N ALA A 21 3.07 4.36 3.29
CA ALA A 21 2.84 3.89 1.94
C ALA A 21 3.66 4.69 0.90
N GLU A 22 3.85 6.00 1.09
CA GLU A 22 4.75 6.81 0.26
C GLU A 22 6.21 6.35 0.40
N TRP A 23 6.69 6.12 1.63
CA TRP A 23 8.02 5.56 1.88
C TRP A 23 8.19 4.18 1.23
N TRP A 24 7.19 3.31 1.33
CA TRP A 24 7.22 1.99 0.70
C TRP A 24 7.35 2.07 -0.83
N LYS A 25 6.64 2.99 -1.48
CA LYS A 25 6.79 3.24 -2.93
C LYS A 25 8.19 3.67 -3.29
N GLN A 26 8.80 4.54 -2.48
CA GLN A 26 10.18 4.96 -2.64
C GLN A 26 11.11 3.76 -2.54
N LEU A 27 11.01 2.99 -1.46
CA LEU A 27 11.85 1.82 -1.21
C LEU A 27 11.86 0.85 -2.41
N TYR A 28 10.70 0.41 -2.85
CA TYR A 28 10.57 -0.57 -3.93
C TYR A 28 10.90 0.02 -5.30
N GLY A 29 10.47 1.25 -5.57
CA GLY A 29 10.76 1.93 -6.84
C GLY A 29 12.26 2.14 -7.06
N GLU A 30 12.99 2.56 -6.03
CA GLU A 30 14.43 2.76 -6.09
C GLU A 30 15.22 1.44 -6.17
N SER A 31 14.73 0.41 -5.49
CA SER A 31 15.46 -0.85 -5.34
C SER A 31 15.25 -1.81 -6.50
N GLU A 32 14.05 -1.94 -7.04
CA GLU A 32 13.68 -2.98 -8.01
C GLU A 32 13.53 -2.51 -9.45
N GLY A 33 13.15 -1.25 -9.69
CA GLY A 33 12.89 -0.71 -11.02
C GLY A 33 14.16 -0.48 -11.84
N LYS A 34 14.82 -1.54 -12.30
CA LYS A 34 16.13 -1.50 -12.96
C LYS A 34 16.18 -2.43 -14.16
N ASN A 35 17.08 -2.16 -15.11
CA ASN A 35 17.34 -3.02 -16.27
C ASN A 35 16.08 -3.33 -17.11
N GLY A 36 15.09 -2.42 -17.11
CA GLY A 36 13.82 -2.62 -17.82
C GLY A 36 12.88 -3.65 -17.17
N ILE A 37 13.17 -4.07 -15.95
CA ILE A 37 12.33 -4.98 -15.17
C ILE A 37 11.88 -4.31 -13.86
N GLY A 38 10.99 -4.94 -13.15
CA GLY A 38 10.44 -4.48 -11.88
C GLY A 38 8.91 -4.50 -11.89
N ILE A 39 8.34 -4.45 -10.69
CA ILE A 39 6.91 -4.28 -10.46
C ILE A 39 6.69 -2.83 -10.04
N PHE A 40 5.72 -2.15 -10.66
CA PHE A 40 5.43 -0.76 -10.33
C PHE A 40 4.76 -0.67 -8.95
N PRO A 41 5.38 0.00 -7.96
CA PRO A 41 4.79 0.15 -6.64
C PRO A 41 3.76 1.30 -6.64
N ALA A 42 2.54 0.98 -6.30
CA ALA A 42 1.45 1.93 -6.10
C ALA A 42 0.88 1.82 -4.70
N SER A 43 0.13 2.81 -4.24
CA SER A 43 -0.58 2.74 -2.97
C SER A 43 -2.00 3.26 -3.10
N LEU A 44 -2.92 2.68 -2.31
CA LEU A 44 -4.30 3.14 -2.19
C LEU A 44 -4.68 3.27 -0.71
N GLU A 45 -5.41 4.32 -0.39
CA GLU A 45 -5.97 4.57 0.93
C GLU A 45 -7.44 4.15 0.94
N TYR A 46 -7.71 2.97 1.45
CA TYR A 46 -9.07 2.51 1.64
C TYR A 46 -9.60 3.03 3.01
N THR A 47 -10.84 3.43 3.16
CA THR A 47 -12.00 3.30 2.23
C THR A 47 -12.11 4.42 1.18
N ALA A 48 -11.35 5.51 1.29
CA ALA A 48 -11.48 6.69 0.41
C ALA A 48 -11.41 6.31 -1.08
N ASP A 49 -10.42 5.51 -1.46
CA ASP A 49 -10.20 5.13 -2.87
C ASP A 49 -11.12 4.01 -3.37
N LEU A 50 -12.01 3.43 -2.53
CA LEU A 50 -12.91 2.35 -2.97
C LEU A 50 -13.90 2.80 -4.05
N HIS A 51 -14.37 4.07 -3.99
CA HIS A 51 -15.32 4.63 -4.96
C HIS A 51 -14.65 5.13 -6.25
N SER A 52 -13.34 4.98 -6.37
CA SER A 52 -12.56 5.39 -7.54
C SER A 52 -11.70 4.23 -8.01
N MET A 53 -10.54 4.06 -7.41
CA MET A 53 -9.58 3.03 -7.78
C MET A 53 -10.06 1.62 -7.42
N GLY A 54 -10.94 1.45 -6.43
CA GLY A 54 -11.54 0.16 -6.11
C GLY A 54 -12.29 -0.45 -7.29
N GLN A 55 -13.00 0.36 -8.10
CA GLN A 55 -13.62 -0.11 -9.35
C GLN A 55 -12.56 -0.67 -10.33
N TYR A 56 -11.45 0.04 -10.50
CA TYR A 56 -10.37 -0.41 -11.38
C TYR A 56 -9.71 -1.70 -10.90
N VAL A 57 -9.48 -1.82 -9.58
CA VAL A 57 -8.94 -3.05 -8.99
C VAL A 57 -9.91 -4.22 -9.20
N GLN A 58 -11.21 -4.01 -8.93
CA GLN A 58 -12.22 -5.07 -9.01
C GLN A 58 -12.48 -5.55 -10.44
N ASP A 59 -12.51 -4.64 -11.43
CA ASP A 59 -13.03 -4.95 -12.77
C ASP A 59 -12.08 -4.56 -13.92
N GLY A 60 -10.95 -3.93 -13.62
CA GLY A 60 -9.92 -3.57 -14.59
C GLY A 60 -9.03 -4.75 -15.02
N PRO A 61 -7.96 -4.48 -15.77
CA PRO A 61 -7.02 -5.50 -16.22
C PRO A 61 -6.35 -6.27 -15.09
N ARG A 62 -6.20 -7.57 -15.24
CA ARG A 62 -5.60 -8.45 -14.23
C ARG A 62 -4.06 -8.35 -14.18
N LYS A 63 -3.52 -7.13 -14.27
CA LYS A 63 -2.09 -6.82 -14.29
C LYS A 63 -1.52 -6.45 -12.91
N LEU A 64 -2.38 -6.36 -11.88
CA LEU A 64 -2.01 -5.95 -10.53
C LEU A 64 -2.31 -7.04 -9.50
N TYR A 65 -1.74 -6.87 -8.32
CA TYR A 65 -2.08 -7.58 -7.09
C TYR A 65 -2.00 -6.61 -5.92
N GLU A 66 -2.58 -6.96 -4.79
CA GLU A 66 -2.61 -6.13 -3.60
C GLU A 66 -1.78 -6.74 -2.47
N THR A 67 -1.09 -5.88 -1.74
CA THR A 67 -0.53 -6.14 -0.41
C THR A 67 -1.30 -5.27 0.58
N VAL A 68 -2.16 -5.89 1.38
CA VAL A 68 -3.02 -5.19 2.36
C VAL A 68 -2.37 -5.21 3.72
N VAL A 69 -2.01 -4.02 4.22
CA VAL A 69 -1.51 -3.83 5.58
C VAL A 69 -2.67 -3.62 6.55
N SER A 70 -2.64 -4.30 7.68
CA SER A 70 -3.66 -4.20 8.72
C SER A 70 -3.05 -4.14 10.12
N PHE A 71 -3.78 -3.46 11.02
CA PHE A 71 -3.49 -3.42 12.44
C PHE A 71 -4.58 -4.18 13.18
N GLU A 72 -4.18 -5.13 14.04
CA GLU A 72 -5.13 -6.02 14.71
C GLU A 72 -5.86 -5.32 15.86
N LYS A 73 -5.18 -4.34 16.48
CA LYS A 73 -5.73 -3.57 17.60
C LYS A 73 -5.72 -2.08 17.29
N SER A 74 -6.80 -1.41 17.61
CA SER A 74 -6.85 0.06 17.63
C SER A 74 -6.11 0.63 18.85
N LEU A 75 -5.55 1.83 18.70
CA LEU A 75 -5.01 2.60 19.82
C LEU A 75 -6.10 3.24 20.68
N THR A 76 -7.27 3.48 20.07
CA THR A 76 -8.43 4.10 20.72
C THR A 76 -9.68 3.35 20.31
N SER A 77 -10.69 3.30 21.18
CA SER A 77 -12.01 2.76 20.88
C SER A 77 -12.98 3.91 20.63
N PHE A 78 -13.79 3.77 19.59
CA PHE A 78 -14.89 4.68 19.29
C PHE A 78 -16.11 3.88 18.88
N ALA A 79 -17.10 3.83 19.76
CA ALA A 79 -18.38 3.18 19.46
C ALA A 79 -19.29 4.14 18.69
N VAL A 80 -19.91 3.64 17.61
CA VAL A 80 -20.89 4.39 16.83
C VAL A 80 -22.07 4.78 17.73
N PRO A 81 -22.43 6.07 17.83
CA PRO A 81 -23.55 6.48 18.67
C PRO A 81 -24.89 6.10 18.03
N PHE A 82 -25.91 5.91 18.89
CA PHE A 82 -27.29 5.77 18.42
C PHE A 82 -27.87 7.14 18.04
N GLY A 83 -28.41 7.25 16.82
CA GLY A 83 -29.09 8.46 16.36
C GLY A 83 -30.61 8.35 16.55
N MET A 84 -31.24 9.34 17.26
CA MET A 84 -32.67 9.36 17.44
C MET A 84 -33.38 9.53 16.07
N GLY A 85 -34.30 8.63 15.76
CA GLY A 85 -35.05 8.68 14.50
C GLY A 85 -34.31 8.10 13.29
N ASP A 86 -33.07 7.61 13.46
CA ASP A 86 -32.27 6.98 12.39
C ASP A 86 -32.17 7.82 11.08
N PRO A 87 -31.77 9.11 11.17
CA PRO A 87 -31.86 10.03 10.03
C PRO A 87 -30.93 9.67 8.86
N ASP A 88 -29.89 8.88 9.11
CA ASP A 88 -28.89 8.42 8.15
C ASP A 88 -28.99 6.91 7.84
N GLY A 89 -29.90 6.19 8.48
CA GLY A 89 -30.08 4.75 8.30
C GLY A 89 -28.92 3.89 8.90
N LEU A 90 -28.08 4.46 9.78
CA LEU A 90 -26.87 3.80 10.30
C LEU A 90 -27.03 3.22 11.72
N ASN A 91 -28.23 3.28 12.32
CA ASN A 91 -28.43 2.73 13.66
C ASN A 91 -28.14 1.21 13.79
N TYR A 92 -28.11 0.47 12.69
CA TYR A 92 -27.69 -0.93 12.70
C TYR A 92 -26.20 -1.12 13.07
N LEU A 93 -25.39 -0.04 13.01
CA LEU A 93 -24.00 0.01 13.45
C LEU A 93 -23.84 0.51 14.89
N ALA A 94 -24.90 1.02 15.52
CA ALA A 94 -24.83 1.59 16.84
C ALA A 94 -24.25 0.62 17.87
N GLY A 95 -23.31 1.11 18.68
CA GLY A 95 -22.58 0.31 19.68
C GLY A 95 -21.42 -0.50 19.11
N ARG A 96 -21.24 -0.59 17.79
CA ARG A 96 -20.07 -1.25 17.20
C ARG A 96 -18.87 -0.32 17.28
N ASP A 97 -17.69 -0.88 17.52
CA ASP A 97 -16.43 -0.15 17.43
C ASP A 97 -16.10 0.18 15.96
N LEU A 98 -15.64 1.41 15.72
CA LEU A 98 -15.29 1.87 14.37
C LEU A 98 -14.16 1.04 13.75
N HIS A 99 -13.21 0.56 14.59
CA HIS A 99 -12.14 -0.32 14.12
C HIS A 99 -12.69 -1.66 13.59
N ASP A 100 -13.70 -2.24 14.27
CA ASP A 100 -14.33 -3.48 13.81
C ASP A 100 -15.13 -3.28 12.52
N ILE A 101 -15.73 -2.11 12.34
CA ILE A 101 -16.39 -1.74 11.07
C ILE A 101 -15.35 -1.66 9.95
N CYS A 102 -14.22 -1.00 10.16
CA CYS A 102 -13.11 -0.93 9.20
C CYS A 102 -12.55 -2.31 8.86
N ARG A 103 -12.38 -3.18 9.85
CA ARG A 103 -11.95 -4.57 9.63
C ARG A 103 -12.96 -5.35 8.78
N THR A 104 -14.24 -5.19 9.05
CA THR A 104 -15.30 -5.81 8.25
C THR A 104 -15.27 -5.32 6.80
N ALA A 105 -15.10 -4.01 6.58
CA ALA A 105 -14.95 -3.43 5.24
C ALA A 105 -13.73 -4.01 4.52
N ARG A 106 -12.57 -4.07 5.19
CA ARG A 106 -11.34 -4.68 4.65
C ARG A 106 -11.58 -6.12 4.19
N ASP A 107 -12.17 -6.94 5.05
CA ASP A 107 -12.36 -8.36 4.78
C ASP A 107 -13.35 -8.59 3.64
N ALA A 108 -14.42 -7.79 3.57
CA ALA A 108 -15.40 -7.82 2.49
C ALA A 108 -14.78 -7.43 1.13
N VAL A 109 -14.00 -6.34 1.10
CA VAL A 109 -13.32 -5.88 -0.13
C VAL A 109 -12.27 -6.89 -0.58
N LYS A 110 -11.46 -7.39 0.35
CA LYS A 110 -10.48 -8.44 0.06
C LYS A 110 -11.12 -9.68 -0.56
N ALA A 111 -12.24 -10.15 0.00
CA ALA A 111 -12.98 -11.29 -0.54
C ALA A 111 -13.50 -11.00 -1.96
N ALA A 112 -14.02 -9.80 -2.21
CA ALA A 112 -14.51 -9.39 -3.53
C ALA A 112 -13.36 -9.35 -4.56
N HIS A 113 -12.24 -8.70 -4.23
CA HIS A 113 -11.08 -8.61 -5.12
C HIS A 113 -10.50 -9.99 -5.45
N ILE A 114 -10.35 -10.87 -4.46
CA ILE A 114 -9.89 -12.26 -4.67
C ILE A 114 -10.85 -13.00 -5.59
N SER A 115 -12.17 -12.93 -5.38
CA SER A 115 -13.15 -13.57 -6.25
C SER A 115 -13.13 -13.01 -7.67
N GLY A 116 -12.80 -11.73 -7.82
CA GLY A 116 -12.55 -11.07 -9.09
C GLY A 116 -11.22 -11.42 -9.77
N GLY A 117 -10.40 -12.29 -9.16
CA GLY A 117 -9.11 -12.72 -9.72
C GLY A 117 -7.93 -11.78 -9.44
N VAL A 118 -8.05 -10.90 -8.44
CA VAL A 118 -6.95 -10.07 -7.95
C VAL A 118 -6.26 -10.77 -6.79
N PRO A 119 -5.01 -11.23 -6.92
CA PRO A 119 -4.27 -11.81 -5.81
C PRO A 119 -4.09 -10.80 -4.69
N ASN A 120 -4.20 -11.25 -3.45
CA ASN A 120 -4.14 -10.39 -2.28
C ASN A 120 -3.24 -11.03 -1.22
N ILE A 121 -2.22 -10.30 -0.79
CA ILE A 121 -1.29 -10.65 0.27
C ILE A 121 -1.69 -9.85 1.52
N GLY A 122 -1.81 -10.51 2.67
CA GLY A 122 -2.06 -9.84 3.94
C GLY A 122 -0.77 -9.69 4.74
N VAL A 123 -0.50 -8.47 5.21
CA VAL A 123 0.54 -8.17 6.20
C VAL A 123 -0.14 -7.55 7.41
N SER A 124 -0.04 -8.19 8.57
CA SER A 124 -0.65 -7.67 9.79
C SER A 124 0.36 -7.49 10.90
N VAL A 125 0.19 -6.41 11.65
CA VAL A 125 0.92 -6.14 12.89
C VAL A 125 -0.08 -5.91 14.03
N ASP A 126 0.38 -6.08 15.27
CA ASP A 126 -0.52 -6.02 16.42
C ASP A 126 -1.15 -4.63 16.58
N LYS A 127 -0.33 -3.57 16.54
CA LYS A 127 -0.77 -2.18 16.78
C LYS A 127 -0.06 -1.19 15.87
N ARG A 128 -0.69 -0.03 15.68
CA ARG A 128 -0.10 1.14 15.02
C ARG A 128 0.65 2.01 16.04
N ASP A 129 1.70 1.46 16.62
CA ASP A 129 2.62 2.14 17.52
C ASP A 129 4.06 2.08 16.98
N GLU A 130 5.04 2.55 17.74
CA GLU A 130 6.44 2.60 17.35
C GLU A 130 7.00 1.20 17.07
N ALA A 131 6.57 0.18 17.81
CA ALA A 131 6.99 -1.20 17.61
C ALA A 131 6.42 -1.75 16.32
N GLY A 132 5.12 -1.61 16.05
CA GLY A 132 4.49 -2.03 14.81
C GLY A 132 5.04 -1.29 13.59
N TYR A 133 5.40 -0.02 13.73
CA TYR A 133 6.11 0.72 12.70
C TYR A 133 7.48 0.12 12.39
N ALA A 134 8.28 -0.15 13.43
CA ALA A 134 9.61 -0.74 13.28
C ALA A 134 9.54 -2.15 12.65
N GLU A 135 8.56 -2.98 13.04
CA GLU A 135 8.31 -4.29 12.43
C GLU A 135 8.04 -4.18 10.92
N LEU A 136 7.18 -3.25 10.52
CA LEU A 136 6.87 -3.03 9.09
C LEU A 136 8.08 -2.52 8.31
N VAL A 137 8.87 -1.59 8.87
CA VAL A 137 10.08 -1.09 8.22
C VAL A 137 11.07 -2.24 8.00
N CYS A 138 11.41 -2.99 9.05
CA CYS A 138 12.33 -4.12 8.96
C CYS A 138 11.82 -5.18 7.96
N PHE A 139 10.52 -5.49 8.01
CA PHE A 139 9.90 -6.46 7.10
C PHE A 139 10.04 -6.03 5.63
N PHE A 140 9.66 -4.79 5.31
CA PHE A 140 9.68 -4.32 3.93
C PHE A 140 11.09 -4.08 3.40
N GLU A 141 12.03 -3.58 4.21
CA GLU A 141 13.42 -3.45 3.81
C GLU A 141 14.03 -4.80 3.45
N LEU A 142 13.83 -5.80 4.31
CA LEU A 142 14.35 -7.15 4.06
C LEU A 142 13.66 -7.81 2.86
N ALA A 143 12.33 -7.71 2.76
CA ALA A 143 11.56 -8.24 1.64
C ALA A 143 11.98 -7.62 0.32
N CYS A 144 12.18 -6.29 0.28
CA CYS A 144 12.63 -5.56 -0.89
C CYS A 144 14.04 -5.97 -1.32
N ALA A 145 14.98 -6.11 -0.38
CA ALA A 145 16.34 -6.57 -0.69
C ALA A 145 16.33 -7.97 -1.29
N ILE A 146 15.56 -8.90 -0.69
CA ILE A 146 15.41 -10.27 -1.19
C ILE A 146 14.80 -10.28 -2.59
N SER A 147 13.71 -9.52 -2.79
CA SER A 147 12.99 -9.43 -4.06
C SER A 147 13.87 -8.86 -5.18
N GLY A 148 14.67 -7.81 -4.89
CA GLY A 148 15.65 -7.27 -5.82
C GLY A 148 16.67 -8.31 -6.27
N TYR A 149 17.26 -9.04 -5.34
CA TYR A 149 18.18 -10.13 -5.69
C TYR A 149 17.51 -11.28 -6.47
N MET A 150 16.29 -11.67 -6.11
CA MET A 150 15.51 -12.67 -6.86
C MET A 150 15.20 -12.20 -8.28
N SER A 151 15.10 -10.89 -8.50
CA SER A 151 14.91 -10.28 -9.81
C SER A 151 16.21 -10.07 -10.59
N GLY A 152 17.37 -10.40 -9.99
CA GLY A 152 18.69 -10.27 -10.60
C GLY A 152 19.20 -8.83 -10.68
N VAL A 153 18.72 -7.94 -9.83
CA VAL A 153 19.20 -6.55 -9.73
C VAL A 153 19.88 -6.28 -8.38
N ASN A 154 20.79 -5.29 -8.35
CA ASN A 154 21.32 -4.80 -7.08
C ASN A 154 20.29 -3.85 -6.44
N PRO A 155 19.70 -4.16 -5.28
CA PRO A 155 18.72 -3.29 -4.65
C PRO A 155 19.31 -2.04 -3.99
N PHE A 156 20.65 -1.92 -3.90
CA PHE A 156 21.33 -0.88 -3.13
C PHE A 156 21.98 0.23 -3.99
N ASP A 157 21.71 0.27 -5.28
CA ASP A 157 22.17 1.35 -6.17
C ASP A 157 21.00 2.01 -6.90
N GLN A 158 21.23 3.17 -7.53
CA GLN A 158 20.19 3.93 -8.23
C GLN A 158 20.72 4.50 -9.57
N PRO A 159 21.13 3.64 -10.53
CA PRO A 159 21.74 4.13 -11.76
C PRO A 159 20.79 4.99 -12.60
N GLY A 160 19.49 4.77 -12.55
CA GLY A 160 18.48 5.48 -13.32
C GLY A 160 18.39 6.98 -13.00
N VAL A 161 18.68 7.38 -11.75
CA VAL A 161 18.56 8.79 -11.34
C VAL A 161 19.74 9.66 -11.80
N GLU A 162 20.87 9.06 -12.15
CA GLU A 162 22.07 9.79 -12.54
C GLU A 162 21.92 10.57 -13.85
N ALA A 163 21.13 10.03 -14.79
CA ALA A 163 20.90 10.69 -16.08
C ALA A 163 20.21 12.05 -15.93
N TYR A 164 19.12 12.13 -15.18
CA TYR A 164 18.41 13.39 -14.98
C TYR A 164 19.14 14.34 -14.02
N LYS A 165 19.90 13.84 -13.05
CA LYS A 165 20.78 14.68 -12.21
C LYS A 165 21.82 15.39 -13.06
N LYS A 166 22.52 14.68 -13.97
CA LYS A 166 23.47 15.28 -14.92
C LYS A 166 22.81 16.33 -15.79
N ASN A 167 21.64 16.03 -16.37
CA ASN A 167 20.91 16.99 -17.18
C ASN A 167 20.52 18.25 -16.40
N MET A 168 20.01 18.10 -15.19
CA MET A 168 19.65 19.21 -14.32
C MET A 168 20.87 20.06 -13.97
N PHE A 169 22.00 19.47 -13.59
CA PHE A 169 23.21 20.18 -13.27
C PHE A 169 23.75 20.98 -14.47
N LYS A 170 23.72 20.36 -15.66
CA LYS A 170 24.10 21.04 -16.91
C LYS A 170 23.18 22.22 -17.21
N MET A 171 21.86 22.04 -17.08
CA MET A 171 20.89 23.12 -17.34
C MET A 171 21.00 24.28 -16.35
N LEU A 172 21.37 23.98 -15.10
CA LEU A 172 21.58 24.97 -14.04
C LEU A 172 22.98 25.61 -14.08
N GLY A 173 23.84 25.20 -15.02
CA GLY A 173 25.20 25.76 -15.16
C GLY A 173 26.12 25.39 -13.98
N LYS A 174 25.92 24.21 -13.35
CA LYS A 174 26.81 23.78 -12.27
C LYS A 174 28.24 23.63 -12.77
N PRO A 175 29.24 24.30 -12.17
CA PRO A 175 30.64 24.16 -12.57
C PRO A 175 31.11 22.69 -12.49
N GLY A 176 31.69 22.17 -13.58
CA GLY A 176 32.20 20.79 -13.65
C GLY A 176 31.15 19.69 -13.84
N ALA A 177 29.92 20.01 -14.25
CA ALA A 177 28.85 19.08 -14.54
C ALA A 177 28.76 18.67 -16.02
#